data_1e4dedfcaa23c02437486d8c16dde7d1
#
_entry.id   1e4dedfcaa23c02437486d8c16dde7d1
#
_cell.length_a   1.000
_cell.length_b   1.000
_cell.length_c   1.000
_cell.angle_alpha   90.00
_cell.angle_beta   90.00
_cell.angle_gamma   90.00
#
_symmetry.space_group_name_H-M   'P 1'
#
loop_
_entity.id
_entity.type
_entity.pdbx_description
1 polymer ?
#
loop_
_entity_poly.entity_id
_entity_poly.type
_entity_poly.pdbx_seq_one_letter_code
_entity_poly.pdbx_strand_id
1 'polypeptide(L)'
;MDSFTTFSQYKYVRPDFEETKKLIRIAVESMKKAESKEEAMSVFKKVNKENMHLRTMATVAEIRNTIDTKDAFYEAEMQCFYENMPLIDIEMQEFQKAVLNSVYLEDLKTKYGELYFVRMKRLMKLVNKNNVDNQVEESNLVQLYHKTAAAPSIQFNGE
;
A
#
# COMPACT_ATOMS: atom_id res chain seq x y z
N MET A 1 -19.63 21.17 -7.94
CA MET A 1 -19.63 20.56 -6.59
C MET A 1 -19.72 19.07 -6.81
N ASP A 2 -18.61 18.38 -6.68
CA ASP A 2 -18.62 16.93 -6.79
C ASP A 2 -19.44 16.38 -5.62
N SER A 3 -20.46 15.59 -5.94
CA SER A 3 -21.28 14.92 -4.92
C SER A 3 -20.39 14.02 -4.12
N PHE A 4 -20.26 14.25 -2.80
CA PHE A 4 -19.54 13.35 -1.92
C PHE A 4 -20.18 11.96 -2.02
N THR A 5 -19.44 11.02 -2.60
CA THR A 5 -19.82 9.61 -2.61
C THR A 5 -19.75 9.08 -1.19
N THR A 6 -20.84 8.52 -0.69
CA THR A 6 -20.81 7.85 0.62
C THR A 6 -19.91 6.61 0.56
N PHE A 7 -19.37 6.17 1.70
CA PHE A 7 -18.51 4.99 1.75
C PHE A 7 -19.18 3.74 1.16
N SER A 8 -20.49 3.57 1.39
CA SER A 8 -21.29 2.46 0.82
C SER A 8 -21.32 2.45 -0.70
N GLN A 9 -21.26 3.65 -1.33
CA GLN A 9 -21.25 3.83 -2.78
C GLN A 9 -19.85 3.80 -3.39
N TYR A 10 -18.80 3.79 -2.56
CA TYR A 10 -17.42 3.81 -3.06
C TYR A 10 -17.13 2.50 -3.79
N LYS A 11 -16.76 2.60 -5.08
CA LYS A 11 -16.53 1.43 -5.91
C LYS A 11 -15.18 0.80 -5.56
N TYR A 12 -15.20 -0.45 -5.10
CA TYR A 12 -14.01 -1.26 -4.96
C TYR A 12 -13.61 -1.85 -6.31
N VAL A 13 -12.33 -1.78 -6.62
CA VAL A 13 -11.73 -2.44 -7.79
C VAL A 13 -10.42 -3.05 -7.32
N ARG A 14 -10.26 -4.38 -7.48
CA ARG A 14 -8.99 -5.04 -7.15
C ARG A 14 -7.86 -4.43 -7.98
N PRO A 15 -6.78 -3.94 -7.37
CA PRO A 15 -5.61 -3.46 -8.10
C PRO A 15 -4.92 -4.60 -8.86
N ASP A 16 -4.32 -4.28 -10.00
CA ASP A 16 -3.38 -5.18 -10.66
C ASP A 16 -2.01 -5.04 -10.01
N PHE A 17 -1.70 -5.97 -9.12
CA PHE A 17 -0.44 -5.95 -8.36
C PHE A 17 0.79 -6.13 -9.25
N GLU A 18 0.68 -6.93 -10.33
CA GLU A 18 1.80 -7.14 -11.25
C GLU A 18 2.07 -5.89 -12.09
N GLU A 19 1.01 -5.26 -12.60
CA GLU A 19 1.16 -4.00 -13.34
C GLU A 19 1.67 -2.88 -12.43
N THR A 20 1.23 -2.83 -11.16
CA THR A 20 1.76 -1.89 -10.17
C THR A 20 3.25 -2.10 -9.92
N LYS A 21 3.72 -3.34 -9.72
CA LYS A 21 5.15 -3.66 -9.57
C LYS A 21 5.95 -3.25 -10.80
N LYS A 22 5.44 -3.57 -11.99
CA LYS A 22 6.06 -3.18 -13.26
C LYS A 22 6.16 -1.67 -13.43
N LEU A 23 5.10 -0.94 -13.11
CA LEU A 23 5.08 0.53 -13.12
C LEU A 23 6.18 1.09 -12.20
N ILE A 24 6.32 0.56 -10.99
CA ILE A 24 7.33 1.01 -10.03
C ILE A 24 8.73 0.75 -10.55
N ARG A 25 9.01 -0.45 -11.11
CA ARG A 25 10.32 -0.78 -11.71
C ARG A 25 10.70 0.16 -12.86
N ILE A 26 9.75 0.44 -13.75
CA ILE A 26 9.96 1.41 -14.84
C ILE A 26 10.25 2.80 -14.26
N ALA A 27 9.52 3.19 -13.21
CA ALA A 27 9.71 4.49 -12.57
C ALA A 27 11.08 4.62 -11.87
N VAL A 28 11.63 3.52 -11.32
CA VAL A 28 13.00 3.50 -10.79
C VAL A 28 14.00 3.91 -11.86
N GLU A 29 13.92 3.28 -13.03
CA GLU A 29 14.83 3.58 -14.13
C GLU A 29 14.59 4.98 -14.72
N SER A 30 13.33 5.41 -14.83
CA SER A 30 12.99 6.76 -15.28
C SER A 30 13.51 7.83 -14.32
N MET A 31 13.41 7.60 -12.99
CA MET A 31 13.94 8.53 -11.99
C MET A 31 15.47 8.66 -12.06
N LYS A 32 16.19 7.56 -12.29
CA LYS A 32 17.65 7.55 -12.45
C LYS A 32 18.11 8.27 -13.70
N LYS A 33 17.30 8.23 -14.76
CA LYS A 33 17.61 8.80 -16.09
C LYS A 33 16.97 10.17 -16.35
N ALA A 34 16.23 10.71 -15.38
CA ALA A 34 15.57 12.00 -15.55
C ALA A 34 16.59 13.11 -15.92
N GLU A 35 16.32 13.83 -17.00
CA GLU A 35 17.18 14.90 -17.52
C GLU A 35 16.68 16.29 -17.08
N SER A 36 15.49 16.36 -16.51
CA SER A 36 14.89 17.60 -16.00
C SER A 36 14.12 17.38 -14.68
N LYS A 37 13.94 18.46 -13.93
CA LYS A 37 13.10 18.42 -12.71
C LYS A 37 11.64 18.12 -13.03
N GLU A 38 11.15 18.56 -14.19
CA GLU A 38 9.80 18.32 -14.67
C GLU A 38 9.57 16.82 -14.88
N GLU A 39 10.53 16.12 -15.48
CA GLU A 39 10.49 14.67 -15.64
C GLU A 39 10.53 13.96 -14.28
N ALA A 40 11.47 14.30 -13.41
CA ALA A 40 11.57 13.73 -12.07
C ALA A 40 10.28 13.92 -11.28
N MET A 41 9.66 15.11 -11.33
CA MET A 41 8.38 15.41 -10.69
C MET A 41 7.22 14.62 -11.30
N SER A 42 7.21 14.43 -12.62
CA SER A 42 6.19 13.64 -13.32
C SER A 42 6.24 12.17 -12.89
N VAL A 43 7.44 11.57 -12.89
CA VAL A 43 7.66 10.20 -12.43
C VAL A 43 7.23 10.05 -10.97
N PHE A 44 7.66 10.94 -10.09
CA PHE A 44 7.31 10.93 -8.68
C PHE A 44 5.80 11.03 -8.45
N LYS A 45 5.13 11.95 -9.15
CA LYS A 45 3.67 12.13 -9.10
C LYS A 45 2.92 10.87 -9.55
N LYS A 46 3.39 10.23 -10.64
CA LYS A 46 2.76 9.01 -11.18
C LYS A 46 2.80 7.87 -10.17
N VAL A 47 3.97 7.60 -9.58
CA VAL A 47 4.12 6.53 -8.56
C VAL A 47 3.31 6.83 -7.32
N ASN A 48 3.32 8.08 -6.83
CA ASN A 48 2.51 8.45 -5.66
C ASN A 48 1.02 8.29 -5.91
N LYS A 49 0.53 8.63 -7.12
CA LYS A 49 -0.88 8.44 -7.48
C LYS A 49 -1.26 6.96 -7.46
N GLU A 50 -0.42 6.10 -8.02
CA GLU A 50 -0.62 4.65 -8.05
C GLU A 50 -0.60 4.06 -6.63
N ASN A 51 0.41 4.40 -5.84
CA ASN A 51 0.50 3.96 -4.45
C ASN A 51 -0.71 4.42 -3.61
N MET A 52 -1.17 5.66 -3.81
CA MET A 52 -2.36 6.17 -3.13
C MET A 52 -3.61 5.38 -3.53
N HIS A 53 -3.79 5.07 -4.82
CA HIS A 53 -4.90 4.24 -5.30
C HIS A 53 -4.86 2.85 -4.67
N LEU A 54 -3.71 2.18 -4.72
CA LEU A 54 -3.49 0.87 -4.13
C LEU A 54 -3.84 0.84 -2.63
N ARG A 55 -3.30 1.80 -1.85
CA ARG A 55 -3.57 1.91 -0.41
C ARG A 55 -5.04 2.22 -0.12
N THR A 56 -5.69 3.03 -0.96
CA THR A 56 -7.13 3.31 -0.84
C THR A 56 -7.95 2.04 -1.05
N MET A 57 -7.63 1.23 -2.07
CA MET A 57 -8.34 -0.02 -2.30
C MET A 57 -8.12 -1.03 -1.16
N ALA A 58 -6.89 -1.12 -0.64
CA ALA A 58 -6.60 -1.92 0.55
C ALA A 58 -7.46 -1.51 1.75
N THR A 59 -7.52 -0.20 2.03
CA THR A 59 -8.35 0.34 3.14
C THR A 59 -9.84 0.08 2.93
N VAL A 60 -10.35 0.20 1.70
CA VAL A 60 -11.76 -0.12 1.40
C VAL A 60 -12.06 -1.60 1.63
N ALA A 61 -11.18 -2.50 1.19
CA ALA A 61 -11.32 -3.93 1.42
C ALA A 61 -11.28 -4.27 2.92
N GLU A 62 -10.33 -3.69 3.65
CA GLU A 62 -10.17 -3.86 5.10
C GLU A 62 -11.41 -3.43 5.87
N ILE A 63 -11.92 -2.22 5.61
CA ILE A 63 -13.12 -1.72 6.30
C ILE A 63 -14.32 -2.63 6.02
N ARG A 64 -14.53 -3.06 4.77
CA ARG A 64 -15.65 -3.92 4.41
C ARG A 64 -15.54 -5.31 5.02
N ASN A 65 -14.34 -5.89 5.04
CA ASN A 65 -14.06 -7.15 5.73
C ASN A 65 -14.29 -7.04 7.26
N THR A 66 -14.00 -5.88 7.84
CA THR A 66 -14.22 -5.63 9.28
C THR A 66 -15.71 -5.46 9.61
N ILE A 67 -16.51 -4.87 8.70
CA ILE A 67 -17.96 -4.72 8.86
C ILE A 67 -18.66 -6.10 8.84
N ASP A 68 -18.24 -6.97 7.93
CA ASP A 68 -18.73 -8.35 7.85
C ASP A 68 -17.57 -9.34 7.67
N THR A 69 -17.11 -9.89 8.79
CA THR A 69 -16.01 -10.87 8.83
C THR A 69 -16.36 -12.23 8.20
N LYS A 70 -17.63 -12.44 7.81
CA LYS A 70 -18.09 -13.64 7.10
C LYS A 70 -18.21 -13.44 5.59
N ASP A 71 -17.98 -12.22 5.09
CA ASP A 71 -17.96 -11.94 3.67
C ASP A 71 -16.72 -12.57 3.02
N ALA A 72 -16.93 -13.72 2.36
CA ALA A 72 -15.86 -14.48 1.71
C ALA A 72 -15.16 -13.70 0.58
N PHE A 73 -15.85 -12.74 -0.05
CA PHE A 73 -15.23 -11.91 -1.09
C PHE A 73 -14.17 -10.99 -0.49
N TYR A 74 -14.52 -10.19 0.53
CA TYR A 74 -13.56 -9.28 1.15
C TYR A 74 -12.49 -9.99 1.97
N GLU A 75 -12.78 -11.17 2.50
CA GLU A 75 -11.75 -12.04 3.08
C GLU A 75 -10.69 -12.43 2.04
N ALA A 76 -11.11 -12.89 0.85
CA ALA A 76 -10.21 -13.24 -0.24
C ALA A 76 -9.44 -12.02 -0.78
N GLU A 77 -10.08 -10.83 -0.84
CA GLU A 77 -9.40 -9.59 -1.20
C GLU A 77 -8.30 -9.22 -0.20
N MET A 78 -8.56 -9.33 1.10
CA MET A 78 -7.54 -9.07 2.14
C MET A 78 -6.37 -10.04 2.02
N GLN A 79 -6.63 -11.33 1.75
CA GLN A 79 -5.57 -12.30 1.51
C GLN A 79 -4.68 -11.88 0.33
N CYS A 80 -5.28 -11.43 -0.78
CA CYS A 80 -4.53 -10.91 -1.93
C CYS A 80 -3.63 -9.71 -1.53
N PHE A 81 -4.12 -8.81 -0.69
CA PHE A 81 -3.30 -7.69 -0.20
C PHE A 81 -2.16 -8.17 0.70
N TYR A 82 -2.42 -9.09 1.64
CA TYR A 82 -1.38 -9.60 2.55
C TYR A 82 -0.22 -10.27 1.80
N GLU A 83 -0.52 -10.99 0.73
CA GLU A 83 0.50 -11.65 -0.10
C GLU A 83 1.28 -10.67 -0.99
N ASN A 84 0.65 -9.62 -1.49
CA ASN A 84 1.25 -8.75 -2.51
C ASN A 84 1.84 -7.45 -1.95
N MET A 85 1.29 -6.89 -0.87
CA MET A 85 1.76 -5.60 -0.34
C MET A 85 3.23 -5.63 0.10
N PRO A 86 3.74 -6.67 0.79
CA PRO A 86 5.16 -6.73 1.15
C PRO A 86 6.08 -6.72 -0.06
N LEU A 87 5.67 -7.37 -1.18
CA LEU A 87 6.42 -7.37 -2.43
C LEU A 87 6.45 -6.00 -3.10
N ILE A 88 5.31 -5.30 -3.08
CA ILE A 88 5.22 -3.91 -3.57
C ILE A 88 6.05 -2.96 -2.71
N ASP A 89 6.06 -3.13 -1.40
CA ASP A 89 6.86 -2.29 -0.51
C ASP A 89 8.37 -2.44 -0.77
N ILE A 90 8.83 -3.63 -1.20
CA ILE A 90 10.21 -3.82 -1.67
C ILE A 90 10.49 -3.01 -2.94
N GLU A 91 9.63 -3.07 -3.95
CA GLU A 91 9.77 -2.29 -5.17
C GLU A 91 9.71 -0.78 -4.87
N MET A 92 8.80 -0.37 -3.99
CA MET A 92 8.71 1.01 -3.52
C MET A 92 9.97 1.47 -2.79
N GLN A 93 10.63 0.60 -2.04
CA GLN A 93 11.91 0.93 -1.40
C GLN A 93 12.99 1.25 -2.45
N GLU A 94 13.07 0.48 -3.54
CA GLU A 94 14.01 0.76 -4.64
C GLU A 94 13.70 2.10 -5.31
N PHE A 95 12.42 2.40 -5.54
CA PHE A 95 12.00 3.70 -6.06
C PHE A 95 12.37 4.85 -5.11
N GLN A 96 12.11 4.68 -3.81
CA GLN A 96 12.47 5.67 -2.79
C GLN A 96 13.97 5.92 -2.72
N LYS A 97 14.81 4.87 -2.89
CA LYS A 97 16.27 5.02 -3.01
C LYS A 97 16.65 5.85 -4.25
N ALA A 98 16.02 5.58 -5.39
CA ALA A 98 16.28 6.35 -6.62
C ALA A 98 15.91 7.82 -6.45
N VAL A 99 14.77 8.11 -5.79
CA VAL A 99 14.33 9.47 -5.46
C VAL A 99 15.32 10.19 -4.55
N LEU A 100 15.74 9.54 -3.45
CA LEU A 100 16.66 10.14 -2.48
C LEU A 100 18.07 10.38 -3.03
N ASN A 101 18.46 9.65 -4.08
CA ASN A 101 19.73 9.80 -4.78
C ASN A 101 19.62 10.67 -6.04
N SER A 102 18.43 11.17 -6.36
CA SER A 102 18.22 12.02 -7.53
C SER A 102 18.87 13.39 -7.35
N VAL A 103 19.44 13.93 -8.41
CA VAL A 103 19.96 15.32 -8.46
C VAL A 103 18.84 16.35 -8.27
N TYR A 104 17.58 15.96 -8.50
CA TYR A 104 16.39 16.81 -8.33
C TYR A 104 15.71 16.66 -6.96
N LEU A 105 16.37 16.03 -5.97
CA LEU A 105 15.80 15.82 -4.65
C LEU A 105 15.38 17.14 -3.97
N GLU A 106 16.19 18.20 -4.10
CA GLU A 106 15.87 19.49 -3.49
C GLU A 106 14.65 20.16 -4.13
N ASP A 107 14.48 20.02 -5.46
CA ASP A 107 13.27 20.48 -6.14
C ASP A 107 12.02 19.72 -5.66
N LEU A 108 12.14 18.41 -5.47
CA LEU A 108 11.07 17.58 -4.92
C LEU A 108 10.73 17.97 -3.47
N LYS A 109 11.75 18.23 -2.61
CA LYS A 109 11.54 18.72 -1.24
C LYS A 109 10.84 20.07 -1.21
N THR A 110 11.21 20.98 -2.10
CA THR A 110 10.57 22.29 -2.22
C THR A 110 9.09 22.15 -2.51
N LYS A 111 8.70 21.18 -3.35
CA LYS A 111 7.30 20.96 -3.76
C LYS A 111 6.47 20.17 -2.76
N TYR A 112 7.05 19.12 -2.16
CA TYR A 112 6.30 18.16 -1.33
C TYR A 112 6.61 18.29 0.17
N GLY A 113 7.56 19.15 0.54
CA GLY A 113 8.00 19.40 1.91
C GLY A 113 9.10 18.45 2.38
N GLU A 114 10.06 18.96 3.11
CA GLU A 114 11.21 18.22 3.61
C GLU A 114 10.81 17.04 4.51
N LEU A 115 9.82 17.25 5.37
CA LEU A 115 9.34 16.23 6.31
C LEU A 115 8.87 14.95 5.61
N TYR A 116 8.32 15.06 4.40
CA TYR A 116 7.92 13.91 3.61
C TYR A 116 9.12 12.98 3.32
N PHE A 117 10.25 13.53 2.91
CA PHE A 117 11.47 12.77 2.59
C PHE A 117 12.20 12.26 3.83
N VAL A 118 12.13 12.98 4.95
CA VAL A 118 12.62 12.48 6.23
C VAL A 118 11.84 11.24 6.66
N ARG A 119 10.51 11.26 6.55
CA ARG A 119 9.65 10.10 6.84
C ARG A 119 9.93 8.95 5.88
N MET A 120 10.02 9.21 4.59
CA MET A 120 10.41 8.23 3.56
C MET A 120 11.71 7.52 3.96
N LYS A 121 12.77 8.26 4.28
CA LYS A 121 14.07 7.71 4.69
C LYS A 121 14.00 6.83 5.94
N ARG A 122 13.10 7.16 6.88
CA ARG A 122 12.88 6.35 8.09
C ARG A 122 12.13 5.06 7.77
N LEU A 123 11.06 5.14 7.00
CA LEU A 123 10.22 3.99 6.64
C LEU A 123 11.00 2.96 5.82
N MET A 124 11.88 3.40 4.92
CA MET A 124 12.75 2.49 4.16
C MET A 124 13.58 1.55 5.03
N LYS A 125 13.92 1.93 6.27
CA LYS A 125 14.69 1.08 7.19
C LYS A 125 13.88 -0.09 7.74
N LEU A 126 12.55 -0.04 7.65
CA LEU A 126 11.64 -1.08 8.14
C LEU A 126 11.36 -2.16 7.09
N VAL A 127 11.61 -1.88 5.82
CA VAL A 127 11.40 -2.83 4.73
C VAL A 127 12.62 -3.74 4.60
N ASN A 128 12.41 -5.06 4.70
CA ASN A 128 13.46 -6.07 4.54
C ASN A 128 12.92 -7.27 3.77
N LYS A 129 13.60 -7.64 2.69
CA LYS A 129 13.23 -8.80 1.85
C LYS A 129 13.12 -10.11 2.64
N ASN A 130 13.96 -10.28 3.66
CA ASN A 130 13.98 -11.49 4.49
C ASN A 130 12.77 -11.60 5.44
N ASN A 131 11.98 -10.54 5.57
CA ASN A 131 10.81 -10.50 6.46
C ASN A 131 9.47 -10.66 5.73
N VAL A 132 9.47 -10.88 4.41
CA VAL A 132 8.22 -10.96 3.62
C VAL A 132 7.33 -12.09 4.14
N ASP A 133 7.88 -13.30 4.28
CA ASP A 133 7.13 -14.47 4.75
C ASP A 133 6.57 -14.24 6.16
N ASN A 134 7.37 -13.67 7.06
CA ASN A 134 6.94 -13.33 8.42
C ASN A 134 5.83 -12.27 8.42
N GLN A 135 5.89 -11.27 7.53
CA GLN A 135 4.84 -10.25 7.41
C GLN A 135 3.52 -10.82 6.90
N VAL A 136 3.58 -11.76 5.96
CA VAL A 136 2.39 -12.49 5.48
C VAL A 136 1.79 -13.33 6.61
N GLU A 137 2.61 -14.08 7.33
CA GLU A 137 2.18 -14.91 8.47
C GLU A 137 1.58 -14.05 9.59
N GLU A 138 2.22 -12.94 9.97
CA GLU A 138 1.70 -11.98 10.95
C GLU A 138 0.32 -11.46 10.52
N SER A 139 0.16 -11.06 9.26
CA SER A 139 -1.11 -10.57 8.72
C SER A 139 -2.22 -11.62 8.80
N ASN A 140 -1.90 -12.88 8.48
CA ASN A 140 -2.84 -13.99 8.59
C ASN A 140 -3.26 -14.27 10.05
N LEU A 141 -2.33 -14.21 10.99
CA LEU A 141 -2.61 -14.36 12.42
C LEU A 141 -3.49 -13.23 12.96
N VAL A 142 -3.22 -12.00 12.55
CA VAL A 142 -4.03 -10.83 12.91
C VAL A 142 -5.45 -10.97 12.35
N GLN A 143 -5.62 -11.42 11.10
CA GLN A 143 -6.93 -11.68 10.52
C GLN A 143 -7.70 -12.78 11.30
N LEU A 144 -7.03 -13.88 11.62
CA LEU A 144 -7.61 -14.96 12.41
C LEU A 144 -8.05 -14.46 13.78
N TYR A 145 -7.23 -13.66 14.46
CA TYR A 145 -7.58 -13.04 15.73
C TYR A 145 -8.83 -12.17 15.61
N HIS A 146 -8.91 -11.29 14.62
CA HIS A 146 -10.09 -10.44 14.40
C HIS A 146 -11.37 -11.27 14.17
N LYS A 147 -11.29 -12.32 13.36
CA LYS A 147 -12.43 -13.24 13.14
C LYS A 147 -12.89 -13.90 14.43
N THR A 148 -11.94 -14.41 15.22
CA THR A 148 -12.25 -15.09 16.50
C THR A 148 -12.84 -14.11 17.52
N ALA A 149 -12.29 -12.90 17.60
CA ALA A 149 -12.76 -11.87 18.53
C ALA A 149 -14.13 -11.29 18.13
N ALA A 150 -14.43 -11.20 16.83
CA ALA A 150 -15.69 -10.64 16.33
C ALA A 150 -16.88 -11.60 16.43
N ALA A 151 -16.65 -12.91 16.52
CA ALA A 151 -17.70 -13.93 16.58
C ALA A 151 -17.42 -14.98 17.66
N PRO A 152 -17.31 -14.60 18.94
CA PRO A 152 -17.08 -15.57 20.01
C PRO A 152 -18.29 -16.49 20.13
N SER A 153 -18.07 -17.80 20.16
CA SER A 153 -19.07 -18.79 20.53
C SER A 153 -18.92 -19.08 22.02
N ILE A 154 -19.86 -18.56 22.81
CA ILE A 154 -19.87 -18.78 24.27
C ILE A 154 -20.95 -19.79 24.56
N GLN A 155 -20.60 -20.95 25.14
CA GLN A 155 -21.55 -21.89 25.68
C GLN A 155 -21.78 -21.57 27.18
N PHE A 156 -23.01 -21.35 27.56
CA PHE A 156 -23.39 -21.12 28.94
C PHE A 156 -24.30 -22.24 29.41
N ASN A 157 -23.92 -22.95 30.48
CA ASN A 157 -24.68 -24.09 31.05
C ASN A 157 -25.06 -25.20 30.05
N GLY A 158 -24.28 -25.40 28.97
CA GLY A 158 -24.52 -26.49 28.02
C GLY A 158 -25.52 -26.14 26.90
N GLU A 159 -25.94 -24.88 26.79
CA GLU A 159 -26.72 -24.33 25.67
C GLU A 159 -25.86 -23.43 24.77
#